data_0195c550dc4814e50d7393f6eef9a080
#
_entry.id   0195c550dc4814e50d7393f6eef9a080
#
_cell.length_a   1.000
_cell.length_b   1.000
_cell.length_c   1.000
_cell.angle_alpha   90.00
_cell.angle_beta   90.00
_cell.angle_gamma   90.00
#
_symmetry.space_group_name_H-M   'P 1'
#
loop_
_entity.id
_entity.type
_entity.pdbx_description
1 polymer ?
#
loop_
_entity_poly.entity_id
_entity_poly.type
_entity_poly.pdbx_seq_one_letter_code
_entity_poly.pdbx_strand_id
1 'polypeptide(L)'
;MLLILPDLMINTLITSQTRIKLLKKFFLNSSTTAHLRGLESEFGDSSNAIRIELNRFEEAGLLNSLRAGNKKVYQANRSHPLFCDIHNIIMKETGIDRVIEKVIQRIGNLFSVFLVGDFAHGKDSHVIELILVGTDIDREYLARKVQQAEELVGRKVSYVVFDPAEADKHLAEIKPADLFPLWNIQESEVIFNHSGSTGT
;
A
#
# COMPACT_ATOMS: atom_id res chain seq x y z
N MET A 1 0.76 8.10 -26.69
CA MET A 1 0.89 7.18 -25.55
C MET A 1 -0.28 7.44 -24.62
N LEU A 2 -1.25 6.55 -24.61
CA LEU A 2 -2.50 6.72 -23.87
C LEU A 2 -2.16 6.71 -22.38
N LEU A 3 -2.39 7.81 -21.65
CA LEU A 3 -2.36 7.85 -20.20
C LEU A 3 -3.58 7.05 -19.71
N ILE A 4 -3.37 5.76 -19.44
CA ILE A 4 -4.40 4.94 -18.81
C ILE A 4 -4.40 5.38 -17.34
N LEU A 5 -5.47 6.07 -16.95
CA LEU A 5 -5.71 6.43 -15.55
C LEU A 5 -5.79 5.14 -14.72
N PRO A 6 -5.06 5.02 -13.62
CA PRO A 6 -4.98 3.77 -12.84
C PRO A 6 -6.34 3.22 -12.41
N ASP A 7 -7.27 4.07 -11.99
CA ASP A 7 -8.63 3.67 -11.56
C ASP A 7 -9.49 2.98 -12.64
N LEU A 8 -9.06 2.98 -13.90
CA LEU A 8 -9.83 2.37 -15.00
C LEU A 8 -9.47 0.90 -15.25
N MET A 9 -8.28 0.45 -14.86
CA MET A 9 -7.79 -0.89 -15.22
C MET A 9 -8.46 -2.01 -14.42
N ILE A 10 -8.51 -1.89 -13.09
CA ILE A 10 -9.09 -2.96 -12.27
C ILE A 10 -10.60 -3.07 -12.46
N ASN A 11 -11.28 -1.94 -12.72
CA ASN A 11 -12.72 -1.91 -13.00
C ASN A 11 -13.11 -2.63 -14.30
N THR A 12 -12.17 -2.75 -15.26
CA THR A 12 -12.39 -3.56 -16.47
C THR A 12 -12.27 -5.07 -16.23
N LEU A 13 -11.46 -5.47 -15.26
CA LEU A 13 -11.25 -6.88 -14.90
C LEU A 13 -12.22 -7.37 -13.84
N ILE A 14 -12.61 -6.51 -12.91
CA ILE A 14 -13.46 -6.83 -11.76
C ILE A 14 -14.66 -5.89 -11.74
N THR A 15 -15.85 -6.44 -11.94
CA THR A 15 -17.10 -5.66 -12.01
C THR A 15 -17.69 -5.31 -10.65
N SER A 16 -17.36 -6.08 -9.59
CA SER A 16 -17.88 -5.85 -8.24
C SER A 16 -17.06 -4.75 -7.54
N GLN A 17 -17.66 -3.59 -7.35
CA GLN A 17 -17.04 -2.46 -6.62
C GLN A 17 -16.70 -2.83 -5.17
N THR A 18 -17.59 -3.57 -4.50
CA THR A 18 -17.33 -4.08 -3.14
C THR A 18 -16.08 -4.97 -3.10
N ARG A 19 -15.89 -5.82 -4.12
CA ARG A 19 -14.69 -6.67 -4.23
C ARG A 19 -13.43 -5.84 -4.40
N ILE A 20 -13.44 -4.82 -5.24
CA ILE A 20 -12.31 -3.91 -5.44
C ILE A 20 -11.95 -3.19 -4.14
N LYS A 21 -12.95 -2.65 -3.41
CA LYS A 21 -12.74 -2.01 -2.11
C LYS A 21 -12.11 -2.98 -1.10
N LEU A 22 -12.56 -4.23 -1.05
CA LEU A 22 -11.98 -5.26 -0.17
C LEU A 22 -10.54 -5.63 -0.56
N LEU A 23 -10.25 -5.75 -1.86
CA LEU A 23 -8.89 -5.98 -2.34
C LEU A 23 -7.96 -4.84 -1.91
N LYS A 24 -8.36 -3.59 -2.15
CA LYS A 24 -7.60 -2.42 -1.68
C LYS A 24 -7.42 -2.47 -0.16
N LYS A 25 -8.48 -2.70 0.60
CA LYS A 25 -8.46 -2.74 2.08
C LYS A 25 -7.45 -3.70 2.66
N PHE A 26 -7.42 -4.93 2.16
CA PHE A 26 -6.63 -6.01 2.77
C PHE A 26 -5.29 -6.24 2.08
N PHE A 27 -5.15 -5.90 0.79
CA PHE A 27 -3.93 -6.19 0.05
C PHE A 27 -3.04 -4.96 -0.15
N LEU A 28 -3.53 -3.74 0.06
CA LEU A 28 -2.68 -2.56 0.10
C LEU A 28 -1.78 -2.60 1.36
N ASN A 29 -2.37 -2.80 2.52
CA ASN A 29 -1.64 -3.07 3.76
C ASN A 29 -2.12 -4.41 4.38
N SER A 30 -1.28 -5.42 4.28
CA SER A 30 -1.57 -6.78 4.76
C SER A 30 -1.70 -6.91 6.29
N SER A 31 -1.28 -5.90 7.04
CA SER A 31 -1.47 -5.84 8.50
C SER A 31 -2.86 -5.35 8.89
N THR A 32 -3.61 -4.80 7.92
CA THR A 32 -4.97 -4.29 8.16
C THR A 32 -5.90 -5.41 8.58
N THR A 33 -6.65 -5.16 9.64
CA THR A 33 -7.74 -6.03 10.10
C THR A 33 -9.07 -5.28 10.03
N ALA A 34 -10.14 -5.96 9.65
CA ALA A 34 -11.46 -5.37 9.59
C ALA A 34 -12.56 -6.38 9.92
N HIS A 35 -13.72 -5.89 10.36
CA HIS A 35 -14.92 -6.67 10.59
C HIS A 35 -16.10 -6.11 9.78
N LEU A 36 -17.12 -6.92 9.53
CA LEU A 36 -18.26 -6.59 8.66
C LEU A 36 -18.85 -5.20 8.90
N ARG A 37 -19.20 -4.87 10.16
CA ARG A 37 -19.80 -3.55 10.49
C ARG A 37 -18.85 -2.38 10.26
N GLY A 38 -17.55 -2.55 10.49
CA GLY A 38 -16.57 -1.52 10.20
C GLY A 38 -16.48 -1.25 8.70
N LEU A 39 -16.44 -2.31 7.89
CA LEU A 39 -16.42 -2.22 6.42
C LEU A 39 -17.71 -1.60 5.86
N GLU A 40 -18.87 -1.93 6.44
CA GLU A 40 -20.16 -1.31 6.08
C GLU A 40 -20.13 0.21 6.26
N SER A 41 -19.67 0.66 7.43
CA SER A 41 -19.52 2.09 7.73
C SER A 41 -18.51 2.78 6.84
N GLU A 42 -17.40 2.10 6.49
CA GLU A 42 -16.33 2.65 5.67
C GLU A 42 -16.70 2.72 4.18
N PHE A 43 -17.32 1.66 3.65
CA PHE A 43 -17.58 1.52 2.21
C PHE A 43 -18.91 2.14 1.77
N GLY A 44 -19.88 2.28 2.71
CA GLY A 44 -21.25 2.66 2.38
C GLY A 44 -22.04 1.59 1.61
N ASP A 45 -21.48 0.39 1.49
CA ASP A 45 -22.09 -0.76 0.80
C ASP A 45 -23.00 -1.54 1.78
N SER A 46 -23.97 -2.32 1.25
CA SER A 46 -24.82 -3.13 2.11
C SER A 46 -24.04 -4.24 2.81
N SER A 47 -24.38 -4.53 4.07
CA SER A 47 -23.81 -5.64 4.84
C SER A 47 -23.83 -6.97 4.08
N ASN A 48 -24.89 -7.21 3.29
CA ASN A 48 -25.02 -8.44 2.52
C ASN A 48 -24.01 -8.54 1.37
N ALA A 49 -23.81 -7.44 0.62
CA ALA A 49 -22.82 -7.40 -0.46
C ALA A 49 -21.40 -7.63 0.09
N ILE A 50 -21.05 -6.96 1.19
CA ILE A 50 -19.75 -7.13 1.84
C ILE A 50 -19.57 -8.56 2.36
N ARG A 51 -20.60 -9.13 2.99
CA ARG A 51 -20.55 -10.51 3.54
C ARG A 51 -20.32 -11.54 2.45
N ILE A 52 -21.00 -11.40 1.31
CA ILE A 52 -20.82 -12.33 0.18
C ILE A 52 -19.38 -12.33 -0.31
N GLU A 53 -18.78 -11.16 -0.49
CA GLU A 53 -17.41 -11.06 -0.98
C GLU A 53 -16.37 -11.49 0.09
N LEU A 54 -16.60 -11.20 1.37
CA LEU A 54 -15.76 -11.69 2.47
C LEU A 54 -15.75 -13.22 2.53
N ASN A 55 -16.92 -13.84 2.41
CA ASN A 55 -17.02 -15.32 2.39
C ASN A 55 -16.29 -15.91 1.19
N ARG A 56 -16.43 -15.33 0.01
CA ARG A 56 -15.69 -15.77 -1.19
C ARG A 56 -14.18 -15.67 -1.00
N PHE A 57 -13.69 -14.58 -0.40
CA PHE A 57 -12.26 -14.42 -0.15
C PHE A 57 -11.74 -15.40 0.90
N GLU A 58 -12.54 -15.68 1.94
CA GLU A 58 -12.20 -16.67 2.95
C GLU A 58 -12.21 -18.09 2.37
N GLU A 59 -13.23 -18.46 1.61
CA GLU A 59 -13.33 -19.76 0.91
C GLU A 59 -12.17 -19.97 -0.08
N ALA A 60 -11.75 -18.91 -0.77
CA ALA A 60 -10.59 -18.94 -1.65
C ALA A 60 -9.24 -18.94 -0.87
N GLY A 61 -9.25 -18.80 0.46
CA GLY A 61 -8.04 -18.73 1.26
C GLY A 61 -7.28 -17.41 1.16
N LEU A 62 -7.85 -16.39 0.50
CA LEU A 62 -7.26 -15.05 0.37
C LEU A 62 -7.28 -14.25 1.67
N LEU A 63 -8.29 -14.49 2.50
CA LEU A 63 -8.41 -13.92 3.83
C LEU A 63 -8.41 -15.02 4.89
N ASN A 64 -7.73 -14.76 5.98
CA ASN A 64 -7.90 -15.48 7.25
C ASN A 64 -8.94 -14.76 8.10
N SER A 65 -9.67 -15.48 8.93
CA SER A 65 -10.55 -14.88 9.90
C SER A 65 -10.30 -15.42 11.31
N LEU A 66 -10.46 -14.53 12.29
CA LEU A 66 -10.37 -14.85 13.71
C LEU A 66 -11.60 -14.30 14.43
N ARG A 67 -12.02 -14.97 15.50
CA ARG A 67 -13.06 -14.46 16.40
C ARG A 67 -12.42 -13.60 17.47
N ALA A 68 -12.80 -12.33 17.55
CA ALA A 68 -12.45 -11.41 18.62
C ALA A 68 -13.74 -11.02 19.36
N GLY A 69 -14.03 -11.72 20.45
CA GLY A 69 -15.32 -11.63 21.14
C GLY A 69 -16.48 -12.03 20.21
N ASN A 70 -17.47 -11.15 20.08
CA ASN A 70 -18.64 -11.37 19.22
C ASN A 70 -18.40 -10.95 17.74
N LYS A 71 -17.19 -10.53 17.38
CA LYS A 71 -16.88 -10.08 16.03
C LYS A 71 -16.01 -11.10 15.32
N LYS A 72 -16.31 -11.34 14.04
CA LYS A 72 -15.42 -12.03 13.10
C LYS A 72 -14.55 -10.96 12.44
N VAL A 73 -13.23 -11.06 12.62
CA VAL A 73 -12.23 -10.13 12.10
C VAL A 73 -11.47 -10.82 10.99
N TYR A 74 -11.30 -10.13 9.87
CA TYR A 74 -10.62 -10.62 8.68
C TYR A 74 -9.29 -9.92 8.49
N GLN A 75 -8.32 -10.62 7.91
CA GLN A 75 -7.01 -10.12 7.52
C GLN A 75 -6.52 -10.87 6.28
N ALA A 76 -5.67 -10.23 5.46
CA ALA A 76 -5.06 -10.90 4.31
C ALA A 76 -4.22 -12.13 4.73
N ASN A 77 -4.39 -13.22 3.99
CA ASN A 77 -3.55 -14.40 4.14
C ASN A 77 -2.22 -14.22 3.38
N ARG A 78 -1.19 -13.79 4.07
CA ARG A 78 0.15 -13.56 3.49
C ARG A 78 0.83 -14.83 2.97
N SER A 79 0.37 -16.00 3.41
CA SER A 79 0.89 -17.30 2.95
C SER A 79 0.18 -17.81 1.70
N HIS A 80 -0.84 -17.08 1.20
CA HIS A 80 -1.53 -17.48 -0.03
C HIS A 80 -0.60 -17.31 -1.24
N PRO A 81 -0.52 -18.31 -2.17
CA PRO A 81 0.39 -18.24 -3.33
C PRO A 81 0.25 -16.97 -4.17
N LEU A 82 -0.97 -16.45 -4.32
CA LEU A 82 -1.24 -15.24 -5.10
C LEU A 82 -1.14 -13.94 -4.28
N PHE A 83 -0.72 -13.99 -3.01
CA PHE A 83 -0.69 -12.79 -2.17
C PHE A 83 0.18 -11.67 -2.78
N CYS A 84 1.41 -11.99 -3.15
CA CYS A 84 2.34 -11.01 -3.72
C CYS A 84 1.82 -10.43 -5.05
N ASP A 85 1.22 -11.26 -5.90
CA ASP A 85 0.70 -10.80 -7.19
C ASP A 85 -0.48 -9.83 -7.00
N ILE A 86 -1.42 -10.17 -6.11
CA ILE A 86 -2.57 -9.31 -5.80
C ILE A 86 -2.09 -7.99 -5.16
N HIS A 87 -1.15 -8.06 -4.20
CA HIS A 87 -0.55 -6.88 -3.58
C HIS A 87 0.07 -5.96 -4.65
N ASN A 88 0.89 -6.52 -5.54
CA ASN A 88 1.53 -5.76 -6.62
C ASN A 88 0.51 -5.14 -7.59
N ILE A 89 -0.58 -5.84 -7.91
CA ILE A 89 -1.66 -5.29 -8.73
C ILE A 89 -2.30 -4.09 -8.02
N ILE A 90 -2.59 -4.19 -6.73
CA ILE A 90 -3.20 -3.10 -5.95
C ILE A 90 -2.24 -1.92 -5.81
N MET A 91 -0.93 -2.15 -5.59
CA MET A 91 0.09 -1.09 -5.57
C MET A 91 0.14 -0.33 -6.90
N LYS A 92 0.09 -1.04 -8.03
CA LYS A 92 0.06 -0.44 -9.37
C LYS A 92 -1.23 0.32 -9.63
N GLU A 93 -2.36 -0.23 -9.22
CA GLU A 93 -3.68 0.40 -9.35
C GLU A 93 -3.78 1.72 -8.55
N THR A 94 -3.22 1.77 -7.34
CA THR A 94 -3.18 2.99 -6.52
C THR A 94 -2.13 4.00 -7.00
N GLY A 95 -1.18 3.57 -7.82
CA GLY A 95 -0.07 4.38 -8.32
C GLY A 95 1.05 4.60 -7.31
N ILE A 96 0.99 3.98 -6.13
CA ILE A 96 2.00 4.13 -5.08
C ILE A 96 3.37 3.66 -5.57
N ASP A 97 3.43 2.56 -6.32
CA ASP A 97 4.65 2.04 -6.95
C ASP A 97 5.35 3.11 -7.79
N ARG A 98 4.59 3.84 -8.62
CA ARG A 98 5.12 4.91 -9.49
C ARG A 98 5.63 6.11 -8.69
N VAL A 99 4.95 6.44 -7.57
CA VAL A 99 5.43 7.49 -6.66
C VAL A 99 6.79 7.09 -6.09
N ILE A 100 6.89 5.86 -5.58
CA ILE A 100 8.13 5.35 -5.00
C ILE A 100 9.26 5.32 -6.03
N GLU A 101 9.03 4.77 -7.22
CA GLU A 101 10.02 4.75 -8.30
C GLU A 101 10.55 6.15 -8.65
N LYS A 102 9.68 7.15 -8.67
CA LYS A 102 10.06 8.54 -8.98
C LYS A 102 10.80 9.22 -7.84
N VAL A 103 10.37 8.98 -6.60
CA VAL A 103 10.92 9.62 -5.40
C VAL A 103 12.29 9.05 -5.03
N ILE A 104 12.47 7.72 -5.10
CA ILE A 104 13.72 7.05 -4.68
C ILE A 104 14.92 7.42 -5.57
N GLN A 105 14.69 7.77 -6.84
CA GLN A 105 15.79 8.02 -7.78
C GLN A 105 16.60 9.27 -7.42
N ARG A 106 17.84 9.11 -6.95
CA ARG A 106 18.86 10.17 -6.81
C ARG A 106 18.51 11.31 -5.85
N ILE A 107 17.77 11.04 -4.77
CA ILE A 107 17.40 12.09 -3.80
C ILE A 107 18.40 12.27 -2.65
N GLY A 108 19.49 11.53 -2.62
CA GLY A 108 20.48 11.46 -1.53
C GLY A 108 20.54 10.05 -0.93
N ASN A 109 21.00 9.95 0.31
CA ASN A 109 21.11 8.69 1.01
C ASN A 109 19.76 8.32 1.67
N LEU A 110 18.84 7.78 0.89
CA LEU A 110 17.56 7.30 1.40
C LEU A 110 17.74 5.91 2.02
N PHE A 111 17.23 5.68 3.22
CA PHE A 111 17.30 4.39 3.94
C PHE A 111 15.97 3.65 3.93
N SER A 112 14.85 4.36 4.13
CA SER A 112 13.53 3.74 4.10
C SER A 112 12.44 4.73 3.72
N VAL A 113 11.33 4.18 3.21
CA VAL A 113 10.10 4.91 2.91
C VAL A 113 8.93 4.16 3.53
N PHE A 114 8.10 4.88 4.26
CA PHE A 114 6.89 4.36 4.86
C PHE A 114 5.65 5.07 4.30
N LEU A 115 4.61 4.31 4.09
CA LEU A 115 3.27 4.80 3.82
C LEU A 115 2.55 5.00 5.15
N VAL A 116 1.89 6.14 5.31
CA VAL A 116 1.10 6.48 6.50
C VAL A 116 -0.31 6.95 6.08
N GLY A 117 -1.12 7.35 7.04
CA GLY A 117 -2.46 7.88 6.78
C GLY A 117 -3.45 6.85 6.24
N ASP A 118 -4.39 7.32 5.43
CA ASP A 118 -5.50 6.51 4.91
C ASP A 118 -5.01 5.26 4.15
N PHE A 119 -3.99 5.41 3.31
CA PHE A 119 -3.44 4.30 2.54
C PHE A 119 -2.80 3.22 3.42
N ALA A 120 -2.13 3.61 4.51
CA ALA A 120 -1.60 2.64 5.47
C ALA A 120 -2.71 1.79 6.11
N HIS A 121 -3.92 2.31 6.18
CA HIS A 121 -5.10 1.58 6.64
C HIS A 121 -5.86 0.83 5.52
N GLY A 122 -5.31 0.77 4.32
CA GLY A 122 -5.96 0.16 3.15
C GLY A 122 -7.19 0.92 2.68
N LYS A 123 -7.28 2.22 2.99
CA LYS A 123 -8.35 3.10 2.54
C LYS A 123 -7.87 3.95 1.38
N ASP A 124 -8.57 3.90 0.26
CA ASP A 124 -8.25 4.70 -0.92
C ASP A 124 -8.46 6.21 -0.64
N SER A 125 -7.50 7.05 -1.01
CA SER A 125 -7.47 8.47 -0.71
C SER A 125 -6.92 9.29 -1.89
N HIS A 126 -7.27 10.56 -1.95
CA HIS A 126 -6.68 11.49 -2.91
C HIS A 126 -5.28 11.97 -2.51
N VAL A 127 -4.83 11.66 -1.29
CA VAL A 127 -3.52 12.04 -0.77
C VAL A 127 -2.75 10.79 -0.41
N ILE A 128 -1.54 10.64 -0.97
CA ILE A 128 -0.56 9.62 -0.57
C ILE A 128 0.37 10.28 0.45
N GLU A 129 0.42 9.73 1.67
CA GLU A 129 1.21 10.29 2.77
C GLU A 129 2.43 9.41 3.04
N LEU A 130 3.61 10.00 2.99
CA LEU A 130 4.88 9.29 3.08
C LEU A 130 5.76 9.83 4.21
N ILE A 131 6.49 8.93 4.87
CA ILE A 131 7.65 9.26 5.70
C ILE A 131 8.88 8.73 4.98
N LEU A 132 9.83 9.62 4.72
CA LEU A 132 11.13 9.30 4.15
C LEU A 132 12.19 9.41 5.24
N VAL A 133 13.03 8.40 5.37
CA VAL A 133 14.15 8.41 6.31
C VAL A 133 15.45 8.39 5.53
N GLY A 134 16.30 9.40 5.73
CA GLY A 134 17.56 9.50 4.97
C GLY A 134 18.43 10.67 5.40
N THR A 135 19.67 10.68 4.89
CA THR A 135 20.61 11.79 5.08
C THR A 135 20.93 12.46 3.75
N ASP A 136 21.32 13.71 3.80
CA ASP A 136 21.71 14.50 2.62
C ASP A 136 20.65 14.52 1.52
N ILE A 137 19.38 14.54 1.92
CA ILE A 137 18.24 14.55 0.99
C ILE A 137 18.17 15.92 0.30
N ASP A 138 18.30 15.89 -1.04
CA ASP A 138 18.08 17.08 -1.88
C ASP A 138 16.57 17.40 -1.92
N ARG A 139 16.17 18.37 -1.07
CA ARG A 139 14.77 18.74 -0.91
C ARG A 139 14.16 19.38 -2.16
N GLU A 140 14.95 20.11 -2.95
CA GLU A 140 14.46 20.72 -4.19
C GLU A 140 14.25 19.64 -5.26
N TYR A 141 15.19 18.73 -5.39
CA TYR A 141 15.06 17.61 -6.30
C TYR A 141 13.87 16.71 -5.91
N LEU A 142 13.72 16.41 -4.61
CA LEU A 142 12.58 15.65 -4.07
C LEU A 142 11.26 16.33 -4.42
N ALA A 143 11.11 17.64 -4.17
CA ALA A 143 9.89 18.37 -4.48
C ALA A 143 9.52 18.29 -5.97
N ARG A 144 10.52 18.44 -6.87
CA ARG A 144 10.29 18.27 -8.32
C ARG A 144 9.85 16.85 -8.67
N LYS A 145 10.43 15.82 -8.02
CA LYS A 145 10.06 14.42 -8.28
C LYS A 145 8.67 14.08 -7.77
N VAL A 146 8.31 14.61 -6.61
CA VAL A 146 6.97 14.48 -6.06
C VAL A 146 5.94 15.13 -6.99
N GLN A 147 6.18 16.34 -7.48
CA GLN A 147 5.29 16.99 -8.44
C GLN A 147 5.11 16.14 -9.71
N GLN A 148 6.18 15.59 -10.27
CA GLN A 148 6.10 14.70 -11.44
C GLN A 148 5.31 13.42 -11.14
N ALA A 149 5.44 12.88 -9.91
CA ALA A 149 4.69 11.72 -9.48
C ALA A 149 3.19 12.06 -9.33
N GLU A 150 2.84 13.21 -8.71
CA GLU A 150 1.46 13.68 -8.59
C GLU A 150 0.76 13.78 -9.95
N GLU A 151 1.43 14.38 -10.95
CA GLU A 151 0.91 14.50 -12.32
C GLU A 151 0.70 13.12 -12.97
N LEU A 152 1.60 12.15 -12.68
CA LEU A 152 1.53 10.81 -13.24
C LEU A 152 0.38 9.98 -12.66
N VAL A 153 0.16 10.09 -11.33
CA VAL A 153 -0.81 9.24 -10.62
C VAL A 153 -2.17 9.91 -10.40
N GLY A 154 -2.26 11.23 -10.63
CA GLY A 154 -3.48 12.00 -10.42
C GLY A 154 -3.87 12.15 -8.94
N ARG A 155 -2.89 12.05 -8.02
CA ARG A 155 -3.08 12.15 -6.58
C ARG A 155 -2.07 13.12 -5.99
N LYS A 156 -2.42 13.74 -4.87
CA LYS A 156 -1.48 14.54 -4.08
C LYS A 156 -0.54 13.64 -3.28
N VAL A 157 0.70 14.10 -3.11
CA VAL A 157 1.71 13.41 -2.29
C VAL A 157 2.16 14.36 -1.18
N SER A 158 1.82 14.01 0.06
CA SER A 158 2.34 14.67 1.26
C SER A 158 3.50 13.86 1.81
N TYR A 159 4.58 14.51 2.23
CA TYR A 159 5.73 13.80 2.78
C TYR A 159 6.43 14.57 3.88
N VAL A 160 7.06 13.82 4.78
CA VAL A 160 7.99 14.33 5.78
C VAL A 160 9.30 13.60 5.62
N VAL A 161 10.41 14.31 5.80
CA VAL A 161 11.77 13.75 5.73
C VAL A 161 12.39 13.86 7.13
N PHE A 162 12.79 12.72 7.67
CA PHE A 162 13.54 12.62 8.91
C PHE A 162 14.96 12.12 8.65
N ASP A 163 15.91 12.59 9.44
CA ASP A 163 17.16 11.88 9.59
C ASP A 163 16.96 10.61 10.46
N PRO A 164 17.90 9.64 10.46
CA PRO A 164 17.73 8.40 11.20
C PRO A 164 17.52 8.59 12.70
N ALA A 165 18.16 9.56 13.33
CA ALA A 165 18.03 9.80 14.77
C ALA A 165 16.68 10.42 15.13
N GLU A 166 16.15 11.30 14.28
CA GLU A 166 14.79 11.83 14.39
C GLU A 166 13.75 10.75 14.11
N ALA A 167 14.00 9.92 13.09
CA ALA A 167 13.08 8.87 12.69
C ALA A 167 12.81 7.87 13.82
N ASP A 168 13.84 7.40 14.52
CA ASP A 168 13.69 6.44 15.62
C ASP A 168 12.72 6.96 16.69
N LYS A 169 12.79 8.25 17.01
CA LYS A 169 11.92 8.88 17.99
C LYS A 169 10.49 9.01 17.48
N HIS A 170 10.30 9.54 16.28
CA HIS A 170 8.97 9.80 15.73
C HIS A 170 8.25 8.52 15.32
N LEU A 171 8.95 7.53 14.74
CA LEU A 171 8.37 6.25 14.37
C LEU A 171 7.95 5.42 15.58
N ALA A 172 8.65 5.54 16.72
CA ALA A 172 8.24 4.89 17.97
C ALA A 172 6.90 5.38 18.52
N GLU A 173 6.49 6.61 18.20
CA GLU A 173 5.21 7.19 18.59
C GLU A 173 4.05 6.76 17.68
N ILE A 174 4.34 6.26 16.47
CA ILE A 174 3.35 5.80 15.51
C ILE A 174 3.00 4.33 15.80
N LYS A 175 1.73 4.02 15.85
CA LYS A 175 1.31 2.61 16.04
C LYS A 175 1.76 1.78 14.84
N PRO A 176 2.25 0.55 15.03
CA PRO A 176 2.68 -0.32 13.93
C PRO A 176 1.63 -0.55 12.83
N ALA A 177 0.33 -0.47 13.18
CA ALA A 177 -0.76 -0.59 12.23
C ALA A 177 -0.93 0.64 11.31
N ASP A 178 -0.41 1.78 11.73
CA ASP A 178 -0.51 3.06 11.04
C ASP A 178 0.72 3.35 10.15
N LEU A 179 1.69 2.42 10.14
CA LEU A 179 2.96 2.54 9.44
C LEU A 179 3.16 1.31 8.53
N PHE A 180 3.25 1.53 7.25
CA PHE A 180 3.48 0.45 6.29
C PHE A 180 4.79 0.67 5.53
N PRO A 181 5.79 -0.22 5.67
CA PRO A 181 7.05 -0.09 4.96
C PRO A 181 6.83 -0.32 3.46
N LEU A 182 7.22 0.65 2.64
CA LEU A 182 7.15 0.57 1.18
C LEU A 182 8.49 0.21 0.56
N TRP A 183 9.57 0.70 1.15
CA TRP A 183 10.92 0.49 0.65
C TRP A 183 11.93 0.56 1.77
N ASN A 184 12.95 -0.31 1.72
CA ASN A 184 14.10 -0.32 2.62
C ASN A 184 15.35 -0.71 1.83
N ILE A 185 16.47 -0.01 2.05
CA ILE A 185 17.73 -0.27 1.36
C ILE A 185 18.24 -1.70 1.60
N GLN A 186 18.04 -2.25 2.81
CA GLN A 186 18.48 -3.60 3.15
C GLN A 186 17.72 -4.70 2.41
N GLU A 187 16.44 -4.49 2.11
CA GLU A 187 15.63 -5.44 1.33
C GLU A 187 15.89 -5.33 -0.17
N SER A 188 16.27 -4.15 -0.66
CA SER A 188 16.55 -3.91 -2.07
C SER A 188 17.82 -4.63 -2.55
N GLU A 189 18.83 -4.76 -1.71
CA GLU A 189 20.07 -5.49 -2.03
C GLU A 189 19.83 -7.01 -2.18
N VAL A 190 18.84 -7.56 -1.46
CA VAL A 190 18.48 -8.99 -1.55
C VAL A 190 17.75 -9.29 -2.87
N ILE A 191 16.93 -8.37 -3.37
CA ILE A 191 16.15 -8.56 -4.60
C ILE A 191 17.05 -8.45 -5.85
N PHE A 192 18.02 -7.54 -5.86
CA PHE A 192 18.96 -7.38 -7.00
C PHE A 192 19.96 -8.54 -7.12
N ASN A 193 20.32 -9.21 -6.00
CA ASN A 193 21.24 -10.35 -6.03
C ASN A 193 20.59 -11.66 -6.51
N HIS A 194 19.24 -11.75 -6.57
CA HIS A 194 18.54 -12.95 -7.08
C HIS A 194 18.23 -12.89 -8.58
N SER A 195 18.36 -11.73 -9.23
CA SER A 195 18.11 -11.58 -10.68
C SER A 195 19.38 -11.67 -11.53
N GLY A 196 20.54 -11.86 -10.91
CA GLY A 196 21.86 -11.89 -11.59
C GLY A 196 22.48 -13.26 -11.83
N SER A 197 21.81 -14.37 -11.52
CA SER A 197 22.39 -15.72 -11.65
C SER A 197 21.55 -16.67 -12.50
N THR A 198 21.40 -16.33 -13.78
CA THR A 198 21.10 -17.34 -14.81
C THR A 198 21.75 -16.90 -16.13
N GLY A 199 22.95 -17.43 -16.37
CA GLY A 199 23.64 -17.20 -17.64
C GLY A 199 25.02 -17.84 -17.66
N THR A 200 25.11 -19.14 -17.76
CA THR A 200 26.15 -19.92 -18.46
C THR A 200 25.55 -21.22 -18.92
#